data_bd18ba95dc9e457d3cb9aa0f7afc1f65
#
_entry.id   bd18ba95dc9e457d3cb9aa0f7afc1f65
#
_cell.length_a   1.000
_cell.length_b   1.000
_cell.length_c   1.000
_cell.angle_alpha   90.00
_cell.angle_beta   90.00
_cell.angle_gamma   90.00
#
_symmetry.space_group_name_H-M   'P 1'
#
loop_
_entity.id
_entity.type
_entity.pdbx_description
1 polymer ?
#
loop_
_entity_poly.entity_id
_entity_poly.type
_entity_poly.pdbx_seq_one_letter_code
_entity_poly.pdbx_strand_id
1 'polypeptide(L)'
;MSECISDDAEFYTSTITDAEFLVKPFETEDDEQVEKYRSLLNSLEFLKCFINDQVGERAAKIRAKYPDIKPGDALQMAASIDCNCDTFLTNDKQLKQVTEANVLYIGDL
;
A
#
# COMPACT_ATOMS: atom_id res chain seq x y z
N MET A 1 -5.02 6.06 1.08
CA MET A 1 -4.28 5.17 0.17
C MET A 1 -2.79 5.30 0.41
N SER A 2 -2.09 4.20 0.42
CA SER A 2 -0.64 4.19 0.63
C SER A 2 0.05 3.63 -0.60
N GLU A 3 1.17 4.22 -0.97
CA GLU A 3 1.92 3.84 -2.15
C GLU A 3 3.40 3.71 -1.84
N CYS A 4 4.07 2.92 -2.65
CA CYS A 4 5.50 2.69 -2.57
C CYS A 4 6.18 3.29 -3.80
N ILE A 5 7.25 4.05 -3.57
CA ILE A 5 7.99 4.73 -4.63
C ILE A 5 9.44 4.27 -4.59
N SER A 6 10.00 3.91 -5.74
CA SER A 6 11.40 3.52 -5.88
C SER A 6 12.23 4.65 -6.50
N ASP A 7 13.57 4.54 -6.38
CA ASP A 7 14.51 5.49 -6.98
C ASP A 7 14.39 5.58 -8.50
N ASP A 8 13.92 4.50 -9.14
CA ASP A 8 13.74 4.46 -10.58
C ASP A 8 12.45 5.16 -11.03
N ALA A 9 11.76 5.84 -10.12
CA ALA A 9 10.47 6.48 -10.34
C ALA A 9 9.38 5.48 -10.75
N GLU A 10 9.57 4.20 -10.45
CA GLU A 10 8.52 3.20 -10.62
C GLU A 10 7.54 3.28 -9.48
N PHE A 11 6.25 3.12 -9.78
CA PHE A 11 5.20 3.15 -8.78
C PHE A 11 4.77 1.73 -8.44
N TYR A 12 4.67 1.46 -7.15
CA TYR A 12 4.23 0.16 -6.64
C TYR A 12 2.92 0.31 -5.88
N THR A 13 2.05 -0.67 -6.03
CA THR A 13 0.82 -0.75 -5.25
C THR A 13 0.63 -2.21 -4.82
N SER A 14 -0.35 -2.48 -3.98
CA SER A 14 -0.65 -3.85 -3.54
C SER A 14 -2.11 -4.19 -3.84
N THR A 15 -2.41 -5.48 -3.79
CA THR A 15 -3.80 -5.93 -3.91
C THR A 15 -4.68 -5.44 -2.76
N ILE A 16 -4.07 -5.05 -1.64
CA ILE A 16 -4.80 -4.40 -0.53
C ILE A 16 -5.38 -3.07 -0.98
N THR A 17 -4.63 -2.29 -1.79
CA THR A 17 -5.12 -1.02 -2.33
C THR A 17 -6.35 -1.25 -3.20
N ASP A 18 -6.35 -2.31 -4.03
CA ASP A 18 -7.53 -2.69 -4.81
C ASP A 18 -8.73 -2.94 -3.89
N ALA A 19 -8.52 -3.71 -2.82
CA ALA A 19 -9.59 -4.06 -1.88
C ALA A 19 -10.16 -2.83 -1.18
N GLU A 20 -9.34 -1.85 -0.88
CA GLU A 20 -9.78 -0.62 -0.23
C GLU A 20 -10.44 0.35 -1.20
N PHE A 21 -9.83 0.56 -2.35
CA PHE A 21 -10.28 1.59 -3.30
C PHE A 21 -11.55 1.21 -4.04
N LEU A 22 -11.72 -0.09 -4.33
CA LEU A 22 -12.86 -0.54 -5.13
C LEU A 22 -14.14 -0.78 -4.32
N VAL A 23 -14.09 -0.68 -2.99
CA VAL A 23 -15.27 -0.91 -2.15
C VAL A 23 -16.41 0.02 -2.55
N LYS A 24 -16.17 1.33 -2.60
CA LYS A 24 -17.22 2.30 -2.87
C LYS A 24 -17.79 2.19 -4.29
N PRO A 25 -16.96 2.09 -5.34
CA PRO A 25 -17.49 1.86 -6.69
C PRO A 25 -18.33 0.60 -6.81
N PHE A 26 -17.98 -0.49 -6.13
CA PHE A 26 -18.79 -1.70 -6.16
C PHE A 26 -20.09 -1.55 -5.34
N GLU A 27 -20.04 -0.85 -4.20
CA GLU A 27 -21.25 -0.57 -3.41
C GLU A 27 -22.27 0.23 -4.22
N THR A 28 -21.82 1.17 -5.02
CA THR A 28 -22.69 2.04 -5.81
C THR A 28 -22.94 1.49 -7.21
N GLU A 29 -22.42 0.31 -7.52
CA GLU A 29 -22.54 -0.31 -8.85
C GLU A 29 -22.04 0.62 -9.96
N ASP A 30 -20.97 1.36 -9.68
CA ASP A 30 -20.37 2.32 -10.61
C ASP A 30 -19.27 1.67 -11.44
N ASP A 31 -19.67 0.99 -12.51
CA ASP A 31 -18.74 0.29 -13.40
C ASP A 31 -17.74 1.25 -14.07
N GLU A 32 -18.17 2.48 -14.29
CA GLU A 32 -17.31 3.50 -14.90
C GLU A 32 -16.13 3.84 -13.99
N GLN A 33 -16.35 3.97 -12.69
CA GLN A 33 -15.29 4.24 -11.72
C GLN A 33 -14.34 3.06 -11.60
N VAL A 34 -14.86 1.84 -11.66
CA VAL A 34 -14.01 0.64 -11.64
C VAL A 34 -13.07 0.63 -12.84
N GLU A 35 -13.60 0.91 -14.03
CA GLU A 35 -12.79 0.94 -15.25
C GLU A 35 -11.79 2.09 -15.25
N LYS A 36 -12.16 3.25 -14.72
CA LYS A 36 -11.23 4.38 -14.57
C LYS A 36 -10.05 4.01 -13.68
N TYR A 37 -10.32 3.33 -12.58
CA TYR A 37 -9.26 2.89 -11.66
C TYR A 37 -8.29 1.92 -12.35
N ARG A 38 -8.84 0.91 -13.04
CA ARG A 38 -8.01 -0.06 -13.77
C ARG A 38 -7.18 0.61 -14.86
N SER A 39 -7.78 1.52 -15.60
CA SER A 39 -7.10 2.26 -16.67
C SER A 39 -5.99 3.14 -16.13
N LEU A 40 -6.21 3.77 -14.97
CA LEU A 40 -5.22 4.62 -14.33
C LEU A 40 -3.99 3.80 -13.93
N LEU A 41 -4.19 2.63 -13.31
CA LEU A 41 -3.07 1.78 -12.93
C LEU A 41 -2.27 1.33 -14.15
N ASN A 42 -2.95 0.99 -15.24
CA ASN A 42 -2.27 0.60 -16.49
C ASN A 42 -1.51 1.76 -17.11
N SER A 43 -2.11 2.95 -17.13
CA SER A 43 -1.49 4.15 -17.72
C SER A 43 -0.23 4.57 -16.99
N LEU A 44 -0.22 4.45 -15.68
CA LEU A 44 0.93 4.83 -14.84
C LEU A 44 1.91 3.69 -14.66
N GLU A 45 1.64 2.54 -15.27
CA GLU A 45 2.49 1.36 -15.18
C GLU A 45 2.80 0.97 -13.73
N PHE A 46 1.79 1.03 -12.85
CA PHE A 46 1.97 0.58 -11.47
C PHE A 46 2.30 -0.91 -11.42
N LEU A 47 3.35 -1.24 -10.67
CA LEU A 47 3.72 -2.61 -10.39
C LEU A 47 3.02 -3.06 -9.11
N LYS A 48 2.40 -4.25 -9.15
CA LYS A 48 1.70 -4.77 -7.97
C LYS A 48 2.62 -5.64 -7.13
N CYS A 49 2.62 -5.38 -5.83
CA CYS A 49 3.25 -6.22 -4.83
C CYS A 49 2.22 -7.20 -4.30
N PHE A 50 2.46 -8.48 -4.47
CA PHE A 50 1.50 -9.50 -4.08
C PHE A 50 1.64 -9.87 -2.61
N ILE A 51 0.52 -10.25 -2.01
CA ILE A 51 0.48 -10.73 -0.63
C ILE A 51 0.70 -12.24 -0.67
N ASN A 52 1.75 -12.69 0.00
CA ASN A 52 2.08 -14.11 0.12
C ASN A 52 2.38 -14.45 1.58
N ASP A 53 2.79 -15.70 1.84
CA ASP A 53 3.06 -16.16 3.21
C ASP A 53 4.15 -15.33 3.89
N GLN A 54 5.19 -14.98 3.17
CA GLN A 54 6.30 -14.19 3.67
C GLN A 54 5.85 -12.78 4.07
N VAL A 55 5.02 -12.16 3.25
CA VAL A 55 4.44 -10.85 3.53
C VAL A 55 3.55 -10.91 4.77
N GLY A 56 2.72 -11.94 4.87
CA GLY A 56 1.85 -12.13 6.05
C GLY A 56 2.65 -12.27 7.33
N GLU A 57 3.73 -13.03 7.31
CA GLU A 57 4.59 -13.21 8.47
C GLU A 57 5.29 -11.90 8.86
N ARG A 58 5.79 -11.15 7.89
CA ARG A 58 6.42 -9.86 8.13
C ARG A 58 5.41 -8.87 8.72
N ALA A 59 4.18 -8.86 8.20
CA ALA A 59 3.12 -8.01 8.74
C ALA A 59 2.82 -8.35 10.20
N ALA A 60 2.83 -9.62 10.56
CA ALA A 60 2.63 -10.04 11.94
C ALA A 60 3.75 -9.52 12.84
N LYS A 61 4.99 -9.55 12.38
CA LYS A 61 6.12 -9.00 13.13
C LYS A 61 5.99 -7.49 13.32
N ILE A 62 5.55 -6.77 12.30
CA ILE A 62 5.30 -5.32 12.39
C ILE A 62 4.22 -5.05 13.44
N ARG A 63 3.12 -5.77 13.41
CA ARG A 63 2.03 -5.55 14.35
C ARG A 63 2.41 -5.94 15.78
N ALA A 64 3.25 -6.95 15.95
CA ALA A 64 3.75 -7.33 17.27
C ALA A 64 4.58 -6.21 17.90
N LYS A 65 5.36 -5.49 17.07
CA LYS A 65 6.18 -4.38 17.53
C LYS A 65 5.39 -3.07 17.67
N TYR A 66 4.41 -2.87 16.78
CA TYR A 66 3.60 -1.65 16.72
C TYR A 66 2.11 -2.03 16.79
N PRO A 67 1.57 -2.31 18.00
CA PRO A 67 0.22 -2.89 18.14
C PRO A 67 -0.92 -2.02 17.62
N ASP A 68 -0.69 -0.71 17.48
CA ASP A 68 -1.72 0.22 17.02
C ASP A 68 -1.93 0.19 15.50
N ILE A 69 -1.02 -0.48 14.77
CA ILE A 69 -1.11 -0.54 13.32
C ILE A 69 -2.15 -1.59 12.91
N LYS A 70 -3.06 -1.20 12.02
CA LYS A 70 -4.11 -2.07 11.53
C LYS A 70 -3.55 -3.16 10.60
N PRO A 71 -4.22 -4.34 10.52
CA PRO A 71 -3.72 -5.43 9.68
C PRO A 71 -3.52 -5.05 8.21
N GLY A 72 -4.44 -4.29 7.62
CA GLY A 72 -4.31 -3.86 6.22
C GLY A 72 -3.09 -3.01 5.99
N ASP A 73 -2.83 -2.04 6.88
CA ASP A 73 -1.67 -1.17 6.78
C ASP A 73 -0.38 -1.96 6.97
N ALA A 74 -0.35 -2.90 7.91
CA ALA A 74 0.81 -3.75 8.14
C ALA A 74 1.11 -4.62 6.91
N LEU A 75 0.09 -5.15 6.26
CA LEU A 75 0.25 -5.95 5.03
C LEU A 75 0.80 -5.10 3.89
N GLN A 76 0.31 -3.87 3.73
CA GLN A 76 0.82 -2.97 2.69
C GLN A 76 2.29 -2.63 2.93
N MET A 77 2.66 -2.31 4.15
CA MET A 77 4.05 -2.02 4.49
C MET A 77 4.94 -3.24 4.29
N ALA A 78 4.48 -4.40 4.72
CA ALA A 78 5.24 -5.65 4.55
C ALA A 78 5.45 -5.96 3.07
N ALA A 79 4.42 -5.77 2.24
CA ALA A 79 4.53 -5.97 0.80
C ALA A 79 5.53 -4.99 0.18
N SER A 80 5.54 -3.72 0.62
CA SER A 80 6.48 -2.73 0.12
C SER A 80 7.92 -3.08 0.45
N ILE A 81 8.17 -3.58 1.66
CA ILE A 81 9.50 -4.02 2.07
C ILE A 81 9.94 -5.21 1.22
N ASP A 82 9.04 -6.15 1.00
CA ASP A 82 9.33 -7.36 0.22
C ASP A 82 9.62 -7.03 -1.25
N CYS A 83 9.02 -5.97 -1.78
CA CYS A 83 9.25 -5.48 -3.14
C CYS A 83 10.50 -4.58 -3.24
N ASN A 84 11.23 -4.37 -2.15
CA ASN A 84 12.41 -3.50 -2.09
C ASN A 84 12.09 -2.05 -2.50
N CYS A 85 10.97 -1.55 -2.06
CA CYS A 85 10.62 -0.15 -2.32
C CYS A 85 11.48 0.79 -1.47
N ASP A 86 11.87 1.90 -2.05
CA ASP A 86 12.71 2.88 -1.35
C ASP A 86 11.91 3.71 -0.36
N THR A 87 10.70 4.07 -0.72
CA THR A 87 9.87 4.96 0.11
C THR A 87 8.43 4.49 0.11
N PHE A 88 7.85 4.40 1.29
CA PHE A 88 6.43 4.08 1.47
C PHE A 88 5.68 5.37 1.78
N LEU A 89 4.88 5.85 0.83
CA LEU A 89 4.11 7.08 0.98
C LEU A 89 2.76 6.76 1.60
N THR A 90 2.41 7.45 2.68
CA THR A 90 1.17 7.21 3.39
C THR A 90 0.49 8.50 3.83
N ASN A 91 -0.83 8.44 3.95
CA ASN A 91 -1.66 9.48 4.54
C ASN A 91 -1.95 9.22 6.02
N ASP A 92 -1.41 8.16 6.58
CA ASP A 92 -1.62 7.78 7.98
C ASP A 92 -0.38 8.10 8.82
N LYS A 93 -0.49 9.11 9.68
CA LYS A 93 0.60 9.57 10.54
C LYS A 93 1.12 8.47 11.46
N GLN A 94 0.27 7.52 11.86
CA GLN A 94 0.68 6.45 12.77
C GLN A 94 1.75 5.56 12.17
N LEU A 95 1.81 5.45 10.85
CA LEU A 95 2.79 4.60 10.18
C LEU A 95 4.22 5.17 10.25
N LYS A 96 4.39 6.44 10.64
CA LYS A 96 5.71 7.05 10.82
C LYS A 96 6.55 6.35 11.89
N GLN A 97 5.91 5.66 12.83
CA GLN A 97 6.62 4.96 13.90
C GLN A 97 7.37 3.72 13.41
N VAL A 98 7.04 3.21 12.23
CA VAL A 98 7.64 1.99 11.70
C VAL A 98 8.99 2.31 11.08
N THR A 99 10.06 1.81 11.70
CA THR A 99 11.44 2.07 11.25
C THR A 99 11.96 1.05 10.24
N GLU A 100 11.26 -0.06 10.04
CA GLU A 100 11.64 -1.11 9.11
C GLU A 100 11.45 -0.69 7.64
N ALA A 101 10.69 0.39 7.41
CA ALA A 101 10.48 0.97 6.09
C ALA A 101 10.79 2.47 6.13
N ASN A 102 11.14 3.03 4.98
CA ASN A 102 11.29 4.47 4.87
C ASN A 102 9.92 5.09 4.62
N VAL A 103 9.26 5.51 5.69
CA VAL A 103 7.88 6.01 5.63
C VAL A 103 7.88 7.52 5.43
N LEU A 104 7.18 7.98 4.38
CA LEU A 104 6.96 9.39 4.12
C LEU A 104 5.47 9.70 4.34
N TYR A 105 5.18 10.55 5.30
CA TYR A 105 3.83 11.00 5.60
C TYR A 105 3.48 12.23 4.76
N ILE A 106 2.38 12.18 4.03
CA ILE A 106 1.97 13.26 3.12
C ILE A 106 1.83 14.59 3.87
N GLY A 107 1.37 14.57 5.11
CA GLY A 107 1.21 15.77 5.93
C GLY A 107 2.50 16.51 6.25
N ASP A 108 3.66 15.87 6.08
CA ASP A 108 4.97 16.49 6.31
C ASP A 108 5.55 17.18 5.06
N LEU A 109 4.84 17.12 3.94
CA LEU A 109 5.29 17.71 2.67
C LEU A 109 4.97 19.19 2.55
#